data_fffa295cd09c16ecd7df7813376c0af8
#
_entry.id   fffa295cd09c16ecd7df7813376c0af8
#
_cell.length_a   1.000
_cell.length_b   1.000
_cell.length_c   1.000
_cell.angle_alpha   90.00
_cell.angle_beta   90.00
_cell.angle_gamma   90.00
#
_symmetry.space_group_name_H-M   'P 1'
#
loop_
_entity.id
_entity.type
_entity.pdbx_description
1 polymer ?
#
loop_
_entity_poly.entity_id
_entity_poly.type
_entity_poly.pdbx_seq_one_letter_code
_entity_poly.pdbx_strand_id
1 'polypeptide(L)'
;MSDRLTPNTCSSPTPHTTADPADPIAFLEATPDDRRHWLQSLGLGRYAPLLSHLTNTPANITGVARFLSYPDRVKFPDLRSVDLSGLDLAGFNLIRAQLHNANLRGANLRHADLLFANFSGADLTHADLNGATLNQTIWTAAIVDGCDLRATKGLTPAQSHQLARRGAIVP
;
A
#
# COMPACT_ATOMS: atom_id res chain seq x y z
N MET A 1 -14.52 -16.89 -62.55
CA MET A 1 -13.38 -16.05 -62.15
C MET A 1 -13.58 -15.66 -60.72
N SER A 2 -12.77 -16.24 -59.93
CA SER A 2 -12.87 -16.34 -58.49
C SER A 2 -12.22 -15.13 -57.84
N ASP A 3 -12.92 -14.53 -56.87
CA ASP A 3 -12.21 -13.66 -55.92
C ASP A 3 -12.47 -14.15 -54.51
N ARG A 4 -11.41 -14.57 -53.86
CA ARG A 4 -11.38 -15.04 -52.50
C ARG A 4 -11.14 -13.85 -51.57
N LEU A 5 -12.13 -13.56 -50.80
CA LEU A 5 -11.98 -12.72 -49.63
C LEU A 5 -11.57 -13.57 -48.43
N THR A 6 -10.35 -13.40 -47.97
CA THR A 6 -9.87 -13.97 -46.71
C THR A 6 -10.36 -13.07 -45.58
N PRO A 7 -11.04 -13.59 -44.56
CA PRO A 7 -11.30 -12.82 -43.36
C PRO A 7 -10.04 -12.82 -42.51
N ASN A 8 -9.49 -11.65 -42.31
CA ASN A 8 -8.39 -11.39 -41.38
C ASN A 8 -8.96 -11.40 -39.98
N THR A 9 -8.99 -12.57 -39.34
CA THR A 9 -9.31 -12.69 -37.92
C THR A 9 -8.09 -12.32 -37.11
N CYS A 10 -8.00 -11.04 -36.76
CA CYS A 10 -7.12 -10.60 -35.69
C CYS A 10 -7.72 -11.05 -34.36
N SER A 11 -7.45 -12.29 -34.00
CA SER A 11 -7.73 -12.82 -32.67
C SER A 11 -6.67 -12.24 -31.73
N SER A 12 -7.03 -11.21 -30.99
CA SER A 12 -6.30 -10.80 -29.81
C SER A 12 -6.28 -11.98 -28.84
N PRO A 13 -5.14 -12.45 -28.35
CA PRO A 13 -5.12 -13.46 -27.30
C PRO A 13 -5.70 -12.84 -26.04
N THR A 14 -6.89 -13.24 -25.66
CA THR A 14 -7.37 -13.05 -24.29
C THR A 14 -6.53 -13.96 -23.40
N PRO A 15 -5.76 -13.43 -22.46
CA PRO A 15 -5.12 -14.27 -21.47
C PRO A 15 -6.19 -14.71 -20.46
N HIS A 16 -6.82 -15.84 -20.72
CA HIS A 16 -7.58 -16.56 -19.70
C HIS A 16 -6.58 -17.25 -18.78
N THR A 17 -5.95 -16.47 -17.90
CA THR A 17 -5.30 -17.05 -16.74
C THR A 17 -6.43 -17.54 -15.85
N THR A 18 -6.57 -18.86 -15.71
CA THR A 18 -7.45 -19.53 -14.73
C THR A 18 -6.93 -19.33 -13.30
N ALA A 19 -6.23 -18.26 -13.03
CA ALA A 19 -5.70 -17.92 -11.72
C ALA A 19 -6.87 -17.56 -10.79
N ASP A 20 -6.91 -18.20 -9.63
CA ASP A 20 -7.85 -17.86 -8.58
C ASP A 20 -7.48 -16.46 -8.01
N PRO A 21 -8.36 -15.46 -8.17
CA PRO A 21 -8.10 -14.13 -7.63
C PRO A 21 -8.00 -14.11 -6.09
N ALA A 22 -8.40 -15.17 -5.41
CA ALA A 22 -8.24 -15.33 -3.96
C ALA A 22 -6.87 -15.94 -3.57
N ASP A 23 -6.08 -16.43 -4.53
CA ASP A 23 -4.70 -16.87 -4.29
C ASP A 23 -3.75 -15.67 -4.25
N PRO A 24 -3.11 -15.38 -3.10
CA PRO A 24 -2.21 -14.24 -2.97
C PRO A 24 -0.99 -14.29 -3.90
N ILE A 25 -0.50 -15.48 -4.22
CA ILE A 25 0.65 -15.65 -5.13
C ILE A 25 0.22 -15.31 -6.55
N ALA A 26 -0.86 -15.94 -7.03
CA ALA A 26 -1.42 -15.66 -8.35
C ALA A 26 -1.79 -14.17 -8.49
N PHE A 27 -2.32 -13.56 -7.43
CA PHE A 27 -2.59 -12.13 -7.38
C PHE A 27 -1.31 -11.31 -7.60
N LEU A 28 -0.22 -11.60 -6.89
CA LEU A 28 1.05 -10.85 -7.00
C LEU A 28 1.83 -11.14 -8.29
N GLU A 29 1.54 -12.22 -9.00
CA GLU A 29 2.09 -12.54 -10.32
C GLU A 29 1.30 -11.91 -11.47
N ALA A 30 0.06 -11.52 -11.22
CA ALA A 30 -0.80 -10.87 -12.20
C ALA A 30 -0.32 -9.45 -12.54
N THR A 31 -0.78 -8.92 -13.67
CA THR A 31 -0.50 -7.54 -14.04
C THR A 31 -1.20 -6.54 -13.09
N PRO A 32 -0.70 -5.31 -12.96
CA PRO A 32 -1.37 -4.29 -12.14
C PRO A 32 -2.83 -4.03 -12.57
N ASP A 33 -3.12 -4.16 -13.87
CA ASP A 33 -4.48 -3.98 -14.39
C ASP A 33 -5.40 -5.13 -13.99
N ASP A 34 -4.93 -6.39 -14.09
CA ASP A 34 -5.68 -7.55 -13.64
C ASP A 34 -5.94 -7.50 -12.14
N ARG A 35 -4.92 -7.13 -11.35
CA ARG A 35 -5.05 -6.94 -9.89
C ARG A 35 -6.12 -5.89 -9.56
N ARG A 36 -6.15 -4.75 -10.29
CA ARG A 36 -7.17 -3.72 -10.10
C ARG A 36 -8.56 -4.25 -10.39
N HIS A 37 -8.72 -4.99 -11.48
CA HIS A 37 -9.99 -5.61 -11.84
C HIS A 37 -10.48 -6.60 -10.78
N TRP A 38 -9.59 -7.49 -10.31
CA TRP A 38 -9.91 -8.44 -9.24
C TRP A 38 -10.29 -7.76 -7.93
N LEU A 39 -9.55 -6.72 -7.53
CA LEU A 39 -9.87 -5.95 -6.32
C LEU A 39 -11.24 -5.27 -6.43
N GLN A 40 -11.61 -4.78 -7.60
CA GLN A 40 -12.93 -4.20 -7.82
C GLN A 40 -14.04 -5.25 -7.68
N SER A 41 -13.87 -6.43 -8.28
CA SER A 41 -14.84 -7.52 -8.19
C SER A 41 -15.03 -8.07 -6.76
N LEU A 42 -13.97 -7.98 -5.94
CA LEU A 42 -13.98 -8.36 -4.52
C LEU A 42 -14.45 -7.24 -3.57
N GLY A 43 -14.88 -6.08 -4.08
CA GLY A 43 -15.25 -4.94 -3.25
C GLY A 43 -14.06 -4.23 -2.58
N LEU A 44 -12.83 -4.57 -2.96
CA LEU A 44 -11.58 -4.02 -2.43
C LEU A 44 -11.01 -2.89 -3.30
N GLY A 45 -11.77 -2.35 -4.24
CA GLY A 45 -11.32 -1.35 -5.19
C GLY A 45 -10.65 -0.12 -4.57
N ARG A 46 -11.04 0.29 -3.34
CA ARG A 46 -10.40 1.38 -2.58
C ARG A 46 -8.93 1.10 -2.23
N TYR A 47 -8.52 -0.16 -2.20
CA TYR A 47 -7.14 -0.56 -1.93
C TYR A 47 -6.34 -0.86 -3.22
N ALA A 48 -6.97 -0.72 -4.39
CA ALA A 48 -6.32 -1.01 -5.66
C ALA A 48 -5.04 -0.18 -5.88
N PRO A 49 -4.98 1.14 -5.59
CA PRO A 49 -3.75 1.90 -5.75
C PRO A 49 -2.59 1.39 -4.89
N LEU A 50 -2.88 0.78 -3.75
CA LEU A 50 -1.89 0.16 -2.87
C LEU A 50 -1.52 -1.25 -3.35
N LEU A 51 -2.51 -2.15 -3.41
CA LEU A 51 -2.26 -3.59 -3.58
C LEU A 51 -1.80 -3.95 -4.99
N SER A 52 -2.20 -3.18 -6.02
CA SER A 52 -1.81 -3.47 -7.40
C SER A 52 -0.32 -3.21 -7.69
N HIS A 53 0.38 -2.47 -6.84
CA HIS A 53 1.80 -2.14 -7.03
C HIS A 53 2.73 -2.94 -6.11
N LEU A 54 2.21 -3.81 -5.27
CA LEU A 54 3.03 -4.64 -4.40
C LEU A 54 3.88 -5.63 -5.23
N THR A 55 5.13 -5.79 -4.82
CA THR A 55 6.05 -6.78 -5.38
C THR A 55 5.78 -8.17 -4.82
N ASN A 56 6.13 -9.22 -5.57
CA ASN A 56 5.96 -10.61 -5.11
C ASN A 56 7.08 -10.98 -4.12
N THR A 57 6.84 -10.69 -2.85
CA THR A 57 7.72 -11.04 -1.72
C THR A 57 6.95 -11.85 -0.68
N PRO A 58 7.62 -12.68 0.15
CA PRO A 58 6.94 -13.41 1.22
C PRO A 58 6.13 -12.50 2.17
N ALA A 59 6.64 -11.31 2.44
CA ALA A 59 5.95 -10.30 3.25
C ALA A 59 4.64 -9.85 2.59
N ASN A 60 4.68 -9.54 1.30
CA ASN A 60 3.53 -9.09 0.53
C ASN A 60 2.52 -10.20 0.27
N ILE A 61 2.96 -11.45 0.04
CA ILE A 61 2.07 -12.62 -0.04
C ILE A 61 1.22 -12.71 1.23
N THR A 62 1.86 -12.64 2.40
CA THR A 62 1.15 -12.68 3.69
C THR A 62 0.23 -11.47 3.87
N GLY A 63 0.66 -10.28 3.45
CA GLY A 63 -0.13 -9.05 3.49
C GLY A 63 -1.39 -9.16 2.63
N VAL A 64 -1.22 -9.52 1.36
CA VAL A 64 -2.33 -9.68 0.39
C VAL A 64 -3.31 -10.76 0.85
N ALA A 65 -2.82 -11.88 1.38
CA ALA A 65 -3.69 -12.95 1.91
C ALA A 65 -4.71 -12.43 2.94
N ARG A 66 -4.33 -11.46 3.79
CA ARG A 66 -5.25 -10.87 4.78
C ARG A 66 -6.41 -10.11 4.13
N PHE A 67 -6.15 -9.44 2.99
CA PHE A 67 -7.21 -8.74 2.25
C PHE A 67 -8.12 -9.72 1.49
N LEU A 68 -7.54 -10.74 0.87
CA LEU A 68 -8.26 -11.67 0.01
C LEU A 68 -9.07 -12.71 0.80
N SER A 69 -8.63 -13.09 2.02
CA SER A 69 -9.32 -14.10 2.83
C SER A 69 -10.73 -13.70 3.26
N TYR A 70 -10.95 -12.41 3.56
CA TYR A 70 -12.24 -11.91 4.02
C TYR A 70 -12.51 -10.50 3.47
N PRO A 71 -12.69 -10.32 2.17
CA PRO A 71 -12.75 -8.99 1.54
C PRO A 71 -13.87 -8.11 2.11
N ASP A 72 -15.02 -8.68 2.44
CA ASP A 72 -16.16 -7.95 3.03
C ASP A 72 -15.90 -7.40 4.43
N ARG A 73 -14.87 -7.91 5.13
CA ARG A 73 -14.54 -7.53 6.50
C ARG A 73 -13.40 -6.52 6.58
N VAL A 74 -12.75 -6.19 5.47
CA VAL A 74 -11.64 -5.24 5.47
C VAL A 74 -12.17 -3.82 5.67
N LYS A 75 -12.29 -3.42 6.93
CA LYS A 75 -12.72 -2.07 7.33
C LYS A 75 -11.54 -1.11 7.38
N PHE A 76 -10.42 -1.57 7.92
CA PHE A 76 -9.17 -0.83 8.01
C PHE A 76 -8.04 -1.69 7.47
N PRO A 77 -7.02 -1.09 6.81
CA PRO A 77 -5.98 -1.88 6.16
C PRO A 77 -5.05 -2.55 7.20
N ASP A 78 -4.92 -3.87 7.10
CA ASP A 78 -3.93 -4.66 7.85
C ASP A 78 -2.68 -4.86 7.01
N LEU A 79 -1.72 -3.94 7.18
CA LEU A 79 -0.47 -3.84 6.44
C LEU A 79 0.73 -4.26 7.30
N ARG A 80 0.49 -5.08 8.32
CA ARG A 80 1.57 -5.57 9.20
C ARG A 80 2.64 -6.32 8.44
N SER A 81 3.88 -5.90 8.64
CA SER A 81 5.07 -6.50 8.03
C SER A 81 5.06 -6.52 6.49
N VAL A 82 4.23 -5.70 5.85
CA VAL A 82 4.17 -5.56 4.38
C VAL A 82 5.32 -4.69 3.91
N ASP A 83 5.87 -5.02 2.74
CA ASP A 83 6.85 -4.18 2.07
C ASP A 83 6.15 -3.15 1.17
N LEU A 84 6.17 -1.90 1.62
CA LEU A 84 5.61 -0.71 0.97
C LEU A 84 6.73 0.26 0.55
N SER A 85 7.99 -0.20 0.52
CA SER A 85 9.13 0.66 0.24
C SER A 85 9.04 1.31 -1.13
N GLY A 86 9.31 2.62 -1.18
CA GLY A 86 9.30 3.41 -2.40
C GLY A 86 7.93 3.61 -3.07
N LEU A 87 6.84 3.12 -2.48
CA LEU A 87 5.51 3.27 -3.07
C LEU A 87 4.99 4.70 -2.97
N ASP A 88 4.22 5.11 -3.98
CA ASP A 88 3.47 6.35 -3.95
C ASP A 88 2.10 6.13 -3.30
N LEU A 89 1.99 6.61 -2.07
CA LEU A 89 0.80 6.54 -1.23
C LEU A 89 0.29 7.95 -0.88
N ALA A 90 0.63 8.94 -1.70
CA ALA A 90 0.23 10.33 -1.45
C ALA A 90 -1.30 10.47 -1.42
N GLY A 91 -1.80 11.17 -0.41
CA GLY A 91 -3.23 11.41 -0.19
C GLY A 91 -4.04 10.15 0.17
N PHE A 92 -3.38 9.01 0.44
CA PHE A 92 -4.07 7.76 0.70
C PHE A 92 -4.81 7.78 2.04
N ASN A 93 -5.98 7.16 2.09
CA ASN A 93 -6.71 6.96 3.34
C ASN A 93 -6.20 5.70 4.05
N LEU A 94 -5.38 5.92 5.07
CA LEU A 94 -4.78 4.89 5.93
C LEU A 94 -5.25 5.04 7.39
N ILE A 95 -6.46 5.58 7.58
CA ILE A 95 -7.05 5.71 8.92
C ILE A 95 -7.07 4.33 9.60
N ARG A 96 -6.54 4.27 10.83
CA ARG A 96 -6.42 3.05 11.63
C ARG A 96 -5.63 1.92 10.97
N ALA A 97 -4.79 2.23 9.98
CA ALA A 97 -3.92 1.25 9.35
C ALA A 97 -3.02 0.57 10.39
N GLN A 98 -2.94 -0.75 10.31
CA GLN A 98 -1.98 -1.52 11.08
C GLN A 98 -0.70 -1.63 10.26
N LEU A 99 0.28 -0.79 10.56
CA LEU A 99 1.55 -0.68 9.83
C LEU A 99 2.75 -1.18 10.66
N HIS A 100 2.49 -1.88 11.77
CA HIS A 100 3.60 -2.32 12.63
C HIS A 100 4.51 -3.32 11.90
N ASN A 101 5.81 -3.10 12.07
CA ASN A 101 6.87 -3.80 11.37
C ASN A 101 6.82 -3.69 9.83
N ALA A 102 6.02 -2.80 9.24
CA ALA A 102 6.01 -2.57 7.81
C ALA A 102 7.30 -1.89 7.35
N ASN A 103 7.74 -2.20 6.13
CA ASN A 103 8.82 -1.49 5.47
C ASN A 103 8.24 -0.34 4.64
N LEU A 104 8.44 0.90 5.07
CA LEU A 104 7.98 2.14 4.43
C LEU A 104 9.18 3.01 3.97
N ARG A 105 10.36 2.41 3.82
CA ARG A 105 11.57 3.15 3.40
C ARG A 105 11.34 3.89 2.09
N GLY A 106 11.58 5.21 2.10
CA GLY A 106 11.42 6.05 0.92
C GLY A 106 10.00 6.14 0.34
N ALA A 107 8.97 5.65 1.05
CA ALA A 107 7.59 5.76 0.59
C ALA A 107 7.12 7.22 0.59
N ASN A 108 6.32 7.59 -0.42
CA ASN A 108 5.65 8.87 -0.50
C ASN A 108 4.28 8.80 0.19
N LEU A 109 4.16 9.37 1.38
CA LEU A 109 2.94 9.46 2.19
C LEU A 109 2.45 10.91 2.33
N ARG A 110 2.84 11.78 1.40
CA ARG A 110 2.43 13.20 1.44
C ARG A 110 0.91 13.33 1.50
N HIS A 111 0.43 14.17 2.43
CA HIS A 111 -1.00 14.43 2.60
C HIS A 111 -1.86 13.18 2.89
N ALA A 112 -1.27 12.03 3.21
CA ALA A 112 -2.01 10.84 3.60
C ALA A 112 -2.79 11.06 4.90
N ASP A 113 -3.95 10.45 5.00
CA ASP A 113 -4.73 10.44 6.25
C ASP A 113 -4.36 9.18 7.06
N LEU A 114 -3.56 9.39 8.10
CA LEU A 114 -2.99 8.37 8.96
C LEU A 114 -3.56 8.42 10.39
N LEU A 115 -4.75 9.03 10.55
CA LEU A 115 -5.42 9.12 11.84
C LEU A 115 -5.49 7.75 12.52
N PHE A 116 -5.01 7.64 13.76
CA PHE A 116 -4.92 6.39 14.54
C PHE A 116 -4.04 5.28 13.93
N ALA A 117 -3.19 5.55 12.95
CA ALA A 117 -2.32 4.53 12.38
C ALA A 117 -1.26 4.06 13.39
N ASN A 118 -0.90 2.77 13.30
CA ASN A 118 0.09 2.16 14.18
C ASN A 118 1.38 1.84 13.41
N PHE A 119 2.43 2.62 13.65
CA PHE A 119 3.77 2.46 13.07
C PHE A 119 4.75 1.71 13.98
N SER A 120 4.27 1.02 15.01
CA SER A 120 5.18 0.35 15.94
C SER A 120 6.16 -0.59 15.22
N GLY A 121 7.47 -0.36 15.39
CA GLY A 121 8.50 -1.16 14.72
C GLY A 121 8.62 -0.94 13.21
N ALA A 122 7.82 -0.08 12.59
CA ALA A 122 7.92 0.20 11.16
C ALA A 122 9.21 0.94 10.81
N ASP A 123 9.74 0.68 9.62
CA ASP A 123 10.88 1.40 9.05
C ASP A 123 10.41 2.48 8.07
N LEU A 124 10.47 3.73 8.49
CA LEU A 124 10.13 4.93 7.70
C LEU A 124 11.39 5.72 7.27
N THR A 125 12.54 5.06 7.20
CA THR A 125 13.77 5.73 6.77
C THR A 125 13.57 6.44 5.44
N HIS A 126 13.82 7.77 5.40
CA HIS A 126 13.62 8.63 4.24
C HIS A 126 12.20 8.66 3.65
N ALA A 127 11.19 8.23 4.39
CA ALA A 127 9.79 8.40 3.95
C ALA A 127 9.38 9.88 3.99
N ASP A 128 8.52 10.28 3.04
CA ASP A 128 7.97 11.65 2.99
C ASP A 128 6.52 11.66 3.48
N LEU A 129 6.30 12.19 4.69
CA LEU A 129 4.98 12.38 5.29
C LEU A 129 4.55 13.85 5.30
N ASN A 130 5.18 14.71 4.50
CA ASN A 130 4.87 16.13 4.49
C ASN A 130 3.37 16.40 4.30
N GLY A 131 2.77 17.16 5.21
CA GLY A 131 1.34 17.49 5.18
C GLY A 131 0.39 16.38 5.60
N ALA A 132 0.89 15.19 6.00
CA ALA A 132 0.06 14.08 6.46
C ALA A 132 -0.66 14.40 7.79
N THR A 133 -1.79 13.72 8.02
CA THR A 133 -2.55 13.79 9.28
C THR A 133 -2.13 12.64 10.19
N LEU A 134 -1.55 12.97 11.35
CA LEU A 134 -0.92 12.00 12.28
C LEU A 134 -1.55 12.00 13.69
N ASN A 135 -2.78 12.43 13.82
CA ASN A 135 -3.45 12.46 15.13
C ASN A 135 -3.52 11.05 15.72
N GLN A 136 -3.09 10.93 16.97
CA GLN A 136 -3.14 9.70 17.77
C GLN A 136 -2.42 8.50 17.10
N THR A 137 -1.39 8.75 16.32
CA THR A 137 -0.50 7.72 15.76
C THR A 137 0.44 7.16 16.82
N ILE A 138 0.80 5.87 16.67
CA ILE A 138 1.69 5.14 17.57
C ILE A 138 3.04 4.95 16.87
N TRP A 139 4.14 5.35 17.56
CA TRP A 139 5.50 5.36 17.01
C TRP A 139 6.50 4.50 17.82
N THR A 140 6.02 3.56 18.62
CA THR A 140 6.87 2.72 19.47
C THR A 140 7.89 1.96 18.62
N ALA A 141 9.19 2.15 18.89
CA ALA A 141 10.29 1.50 18.17
C ALA A 141 10.29 1.71 16.63
N ALA A 142 9.50 2.64 16.07
CA ALA A 142 9.59 2.97 14.65
C ALA A 142 10.95 3.56 14.29
N ILE A 143 11.53 3.25 13.15
CA ILE A 143 12.75 3.86 12.61
C ILE A 143 12.34 5.03 11.72
N VAL A 144 12.85 6.24 12.01
CA VAL A 144 12.41 7.49 11.36
C VAL A 144 13.57 8.35 10.87
N ASP A 145 14.74 7.74 10.67
CA ASP A 145 15.91 8.46 10.19
C ASP A 145 15.66 9.11 8.82
N GLY A 146 15.86 10.42 8.72
CA GLY A 146 15.59 11.20 7.51
C GLY A 146 14.11 11.26 7.09
N CYS A 147 13.18 10.76 7.90
CA CYS A 147 11.73 10.84 7.63
C CYS A 147 11.25 12.30 7.68
N ASP A 148 10.59 12.75 6.61
CA ASP A 148 10.08 14.14 6.52
C ASP A 148 8.69 14.26 7.13
N LEU A 149 8.61 14.92 8.28
CA LEU A 149 7.38 15.19 9.02
C LEU A 149 7.00 16.68 8.97
N ARG A 150 7.56 17.46 8.08
CA ARG A 150 7.22 18.90 7.97
C ARG A 150 5.77 19.08 7.57
N ALA A 151 5.16 20.16 8.04
CA ALA A 151 3.76 20.48 7.80
C ALA A 151 2.75 19.38 8.17
N THR A 152 3.15 18.32 8.89
CA THR A 152 2.23 17.30 9.42
C THR A 152 1.28 17.91 10.45
N LYS A 153 0.12 17.31 10.58
CA LYS A 153 -0.90 17.70 11.57
C LYS A 153 -1.09 16.60 12.60
N GLY A 154 -1.30 17.02 13.87
CA GLY A 154 -1.75 16.10 14.92
C GLY A 154 -0.63 15.43 15.73
N LEU A 155 0.64 15.69 15.45
CA LEU A 155 1.71 15.33 16.37
C LEU A 155 1.66 16.24 17.60
N THR A 156 1.81 15.64 18.78
CA THR A 156 2.02 16.40 20.01
C THR A 156 3.45 16.95 20.05
N PRO A 157 3.72 18.06 20.78
CA PRO A 157 5.10 18.57 20.94
C PRO A 157 6.07 17.50 21.47
N ALA A 158 5.61 16.64 22.37
CA ALA A 158 6.42 15.54 22.92
C ALA A 158 6.77 14.50 21.83
N GLN A 159 5.82 14.14 20.99
CA GLN A 159 6.06 13.22 19.85
C GLN A 159 7.03 13.85 18.84
N SER A 160 6.82 15.12 18.43
CA SER A 160 7.73 15.82 17.52
C SER A 160 9.15 15.83 18.06
N HIS A 161 9.32 16.20 19.34
CA HIS A 161 10.65 16.21 19.96
C HIS A 161 11.30 14.80 20.01
N GLN A 162 10.50 13.78 20.34
CA GLN A 162 11.00 12.40 20.39
C GLN A 162 11.40 11.90 18.99
N LEU A 163 10.62 12.19 17.96
CA LEU A 163 10.88 11.79 16.57
C LEU A 163 12.10 12.53 16.02
N ALA A 164 12.25 13.84 16.30
CA ALA A 164 13.44 14.63 15.94
C ALA A 164 14.72 14.02 16.50
N ARG A 165 14.72 13.62 17.78
CA ARG A 165 15.88 12.95 18.40
C ARG A 165 16.25 11.61 17.76
N ARG A 166 15.35 11.02 16.99
CA ARG A 166 15.51 9.75 16.26
C ARG A 166 15.79 9.98 14.77
N GLY A 167 16.14 11.22 14.38
CA GLY A 167 16.56 11.57 13.03
C GLY A 167 15.45 12.05 12.08
N ALA A 168 14.20 12.19 12.55
CA ALA A 168 13.15 12.74 11.70
C ALA A 168 13.29 14.25 11.50
N ILE A 169 12.89 14.74 10.34
CA ILE A 169 12.82 16.16 9.99
C ILE A 169 11.44 16.66 10.41
N VAL A 170 11.35 17.38 11.50
CA VAL A 170 10.09 17.91 12.05
C VAL A 170 9.93 19.40 11.76
N PRO A 171 8.71 19.97 11.94
CA PRO A 171 8.46 21.40 11.77
C PRO A 171 9.32 22.28 12.66
#